data_98b630af87e47c5ae650308ae28880e3
#
_entry.id   98b630af87e47c5ae650308ae28880e3
#
_cell.length_a   1.000
_cell.length_b   1.000
_cell.length_c   1.000
_cell.angle_alpha   90.00
_cell.angle_beta   90.00
_cell.angle_gamma   90.00
#
_symmetry.space_group_name_H-M   'P 1'
#
loop_
_entity.id
_entity.type
_entity.pdbx_description
1 polymer ?
#
loop_
_entity_poly.entity_id
_entity_poly.type
_entity_poly.pdbx_seq_one_letter_code
_entity_poly.pdbx_strand_id
1 'polypeptide(L)'
;KAAGAGSQLNVLCSVQADWCNAAAVEFEKKTGIKVAITQKGSGESLAQINAEAANPKTDVWFGGTGDPHIAAAERGLTEAYEAPANAELQPWAQEIATITGNRSHGIYMGILGFGYSPAVLEKKHAKAPACWADLIKPEYKGEVQIANPNSSGTAYVAIASLVQLMGEDKAFDYMKALHTNVNQYTRSGTGPIKAVAKGETGVSVSFLQDAVTEQKAGFKLETVTPCEGTGYEVGAVSIIKGSRNPDAAKKFVDWALSPEGQAVGPMVKQFHTPSNKASKIPEGAPNPEKTKLIKYDLKKYGTEAERKRLIERWSKDIGSLVKQ
;
A
#
# COMPACT_ATOMS: atom_id res chain seq x y z
N LYS A 1 -17.37 -19.72 -26.27
CA LYS A 1 -16.19 -20.59 -26.47
C LYS A 1 -15.43 -20.61 -25.17
N ALA A 2 -15.33 -21.80 -24.54
CA ALA A 2 -14.47 -22.00 -23.39
C ALA A 2 -13.05 -21.54 -23.78
N ALA A 3 -12.41 -20.76 -22.92
CA ALA A 3 -11.00 -20.44 -23.08
C ALA A 3 -10.25 -21.78 -23.19
N GLY A 4 -9.60 -22.01 -24.32
CA GLY A 4 -8.93 -23.29 -24.56
C GLY A 4 -7.93 -23.62 -23.47
N ALA A 5 -7.83 -24.89 -23.13
CA ALA A 5 -6.78 -25.42 -22.28
C ALA A 5 -5.42 -24.97 -22.85
N GLY A 6 -4.76 -23.98 -22.18
CA GLY A 6 -3.48 -23.44 -22.61
C GLY A 6 -3.34 -21.91 -22.59
N SER A 7 -4.40 -21.14 -22.33
CA SER A 7 -4.24 -19.68 -22.17
C SER A 7 -3.61 -19.35 -20.82
N GLN A 8 -2.49 -18.64 -20.86
CA GLN A 8 -1.78 -18.18 -19.68
C GLN A 8 -2.01 -16.68 -19.52
N LEU A 9 -2.45 -16.27 -18.32
CA LEU A 9 -2.58 -14.88 -17.94
C LEU A 9 -1.28 -14.42 -17.25
N ASN A 10 -0.68 -13.36 -17.74
CA ASN A 10 0.53 -12.77 -17.15
C ASN A 10 0.14 -11.67 -16.18
N VAL A 11 0.42 -11.87 -14.90
CA VAL A 11 0.09 -10.93 -13.83
C VAL A 11 1.36 -10.36 -13.21
N LEU A 12 1.47 -9.05 -13.26
CA LEU A 12 2.47 -8.29 -12.52
C LEU A 12 1.89 -7.99 -11.14
N CYS A 13 2.52 -8.50 -10.09
CA CYS A 13 1.96 -8.51 -8.74
C CYS A 13 2.83 -7.69 -7.78
N SER A 14 2.24 -6.69 -7.15
CA SER A 14 2.94 -5.75 -6.28
C SER A 14 2.55 -5.88 -4.79
N VAL A 15 2.03 -7.03 -4.39
CA VAL A 15 1.85 -7.41 -2.99
C VAL A 15 2.91 -8.42 -2.58
N GLN A 16 2.84 -8.97 -1.38
CA GLN A 16 3.80 -9.96 -0.89
C GLN A 16 3.79 -11.22 -1.78
N ALA A 17 4.95 -11.84 -1.95
CA ALA A 17 5.11 -13.00 -2.83
C ALA A 17 4.14 -14.14 -2.52
N ASP A 18 3.91 -14.44 -1.25
CA ASP A 18 2.97 -15.49 -0.82
C ASP A 18 1.54 -15.18 -1.27
N TRP A 19 1.14 -13.91 -1.20
CA TRP A 19 -0.17 -13.49 -1.67
C TRP A 19 -0.28 -13.61 -3.19
N CYS A 20 0.75 -13.16 -3.91
CA CYS A 20 0.80 -13.30 -5.37
C CYS A 20 0.63 -14.76 -5.81
N ASN A 21 1.37 -15.65 -5.17
CA ASN A 21 1.33 -17.09 -5.49
C ASN A 21 -0.01 -17.73 -5.13
N ALA A 22 -0.56 -17.37 -3.96
CA ALA A 22 -1.88 -17.86 -3.53
C ALA A 22 -2.99 -17.35 -4.46
N ALA A 23 -2.93 -16.12 -4.90
CA ALA A 23 -3.89 -15.55 -5.86
C ALA A 23 -3.87 -16.32 -7.18
N ALA A 24 -2.68 -16.64 -7.69
CA ALA A 24 -2.52 -17.43 -8.92
C ALA A 24 -3.16 -18.81 -8.78
N VAL A 25 -2.91 -19.50 -7.67
CA VAL A 25 -3.45 -20.84 -7.39
C VAL A 25 -4.98 -20.81 -7.27
N GLU A 26 -5.52 -19.89 -6.47
CA GLU A 26 -6.97 -19.82 -6.23
C GLU A 26 -7.74 -19.38 -7.48
N PHE A 27 -7.20 -18.46 -8.26
CA PHE A 27 -7.80 -18.04 -9.53
C PHE A 27 -7.83 -19.19 -10.55
N GLU A 28 -6.75 -19.97 -10.67
CA GLU A 28 -6.69 -21.13 -11.55
C GLU A 28 -7.71 -22.22 -11.13
N LYS A 29 -7.82 -22.48 -9.82
CA LYS A 29 -8.85 -23.39 -9.29
C LYS A 29 -10.28 -22.96 -9.68
N LYS A 30 -10.55 -21.67 -9.63
CA LYS A 30 -11.86 -21.11 -9.93
C LYS A 30 -12.18 -21.12 -11.42
N THR A 31 -11.23 -20.81 -12.27
CA THR A 31 -11.46 -20.47 -13.69
C THR A 31 -10.81 -21.44 -14.66
N GLY A 32 -9.86 -22.26 -14.23
CA GLY A 32 -9.04 -23.09 -15.11
C GLY A 32 -7.97 -22.31 -15.87
N ILE A 33 -7.86 -20.99 -15.64
CA ILE A 33 -6.88 -20.14 -16.32
C ILE A 33 -5.57 -20.16 -15.52
N LYS A 34 -4.48 -20.54 -16.17
CA LYS A 34 -3.14 -20.50 -15.56
C LYS A 34 -2.65 -19.06 -15.45
N VAL A 35 -2.02 -18.76 -14.34
CA VAL A 35 -1.47 -17.42 -14.06
C VAL A 35 0.04 -17.54 -13.89
N ALA A 36 0.78 -16.76 -14.69
CA ALA A 36 2.20 -16.55 -14.50
C ALA A 36 2.41 -15.25 -13.72
N ILE A 37 3.04 -15.35 -12.56
CA ILE A 37 3.30 -14.23 -11.68
C ILE A 37 4.71 -13.68 -11.91
N THR A 38 4.80 -12.36 -12.03
CA THR A 38 6.03 -11.60 -11.82
C THR A 38 5.81 -10.67 -10.64
N GLN A 39 6.56 -10.86 -9.55
CA GLN A 39 6.44 -10.05 -8.35
C GLN A 39 7.44 -8.89 -8.38
N LYS A 40 6.94 -7.66 -8.26
CA LYS A 40 7.75 -6.43 -8.20
C LYS A 40 7.05 -5.38 -7.34
N GLY A 41 7.82 -4.48 -6.76
CA GLY A 41 7.28 -3.29 -6.09
C GLY A 41 6.50 -2.39 -7.06
N SER A 42 5.63 -1.54 -6.51
CA SER A 42 4.71 -0.70 -7.31
C SER A 42 5.43 0.21 -8.31
N GLY A 43 6.52 0.85 -7.90
CA GLY A 43 7.30 1.73 -8.79
C GLY A 43 8.01 0.97 -9.90
N GLU A 44 8.58 -0.19 -9.59
CA GLU A 44 9.23 -1.07 -10.57
C GLU A 44 8.21 -1.63 -11.57
N SER A 45 7.01 -1.95 -11.08
CA SER A 45 5.91 -2.42 -11.93
C SER A 45 5.46 -1.35 -12.92
N LEU A 46 5.30 -0.11 -12.46
CA LEU A 46 4.98 1.01 -13.34
C LEU A 46 6.05 1.20 -14.43
N ALA A 47 7.33 1.13 -14.04
CA ALA A 47 8.45 1.27 -14.98
C ALA A 47 8.43 0.15 -16.03
N GLN A 48 8.16 -1.09 -15.64
CA GLN A 48 8.07 -2.21 -16.58
C GLN A 48 6.90 -2.04 -17.55
N ILE A 49 5.71 -1.70 -17.04
CA ILE A 49 4.52 -1.48 -17.88
C ILE A 49 4.78 -0.36 -18.90
N ASN A 50 5.43 0.71 -18.46
CA ASN A 50 5.80 1.82 -19.34
C ASN A 50 6.80 1.38 -20.42
N ALA A 51 7.82 0.61 -20.04
CA ALA A 51 8.82 0.11 -20.99
C ALA A 51 8.24 -0.87 -22.02
N GLU A 52 7.20 -1.60 -21.67
CA GLU A 52 6.52 -2.59 -22.53
C GLU A 52 5.35 -2.00 -23.32
N ALA A 53 5.08 -0.71 -23.21
CA ALA A 53 3.85 -0.09 -23.76
C ALA A 53 3.63 -0.36 -25.26
N ALA A 54 4.70 -0.41 -26.06
CA ALA A 54 4.61 -0.69 -27.51
C ALA A 54 4.33 -2.17 -27.82
N ASN A 55 4.67 -3.08 -26.90
CA ASN A 55 4.47 -4.51 -27.05
C ASN A 55 4.21 -5.14 -25.67
N PRO A 56 3.01 -4.96 -25.12
CA PRO A 56 2.69 -5.40 -23.77
C PRO A 56 2.83 -6.92 -23.60
N LYS A 57 3.53 -7.33 -22.56
CA LYS A 57 3.69 -8.74 -22.14
C LYS A 57 2.87 -9.06 -20.91
N THR A 58 2.45 -8.06 -20.17
CA THR A 58 1.63 -8.15 -18.96
C THR A 58 0.17 -7.95 -19.32
N ASP A 59 -0.71 -8.73 -18.70
CA ASP A 59 -2.16 -8.63 -18.90
C ASP A 59 -2.83 -7.86 -17.78
N VAL A 60 -2.44 -8.13 -16.53
CA VAL A 60 -3.02 -7.52 -15.32
C VAL A 60 -1.91 -7.08 -14.38
N TRP A 61 -2.12 -5.93 -13.77
CA TRP A 61 -1.31 -5.45 -12.65
C TRP A 61 -2.16 -5.52 -11.38
N PHE A 62 -1.74 -6.36 -10.44
CA PHE A 62 -2.46 -6.64 -9.20
C PHE A 62 -1.71 -6.11 -7.99
N GLY A 63 -2.37 -5.22 -7.24
CA GLY A 63 -1.90 -4.77 -5.94
C GLY A 63 -0.86 -3.65 -5.99
N GLY A 64 -0.36 -3.33 -4.82
CA GLY A 64 0.47 -2.17 -4.57
C GLY A 64 -0.37 -0.93 -4.26
N THR A 65 0.30 0.17 -3.90
CA THR A 65 -0.38 1.44 -3.64
C THR A 65 -1.08 1.98 -4.89
N GLY A 66 -2.18 2.69 -4.71
CA GLY A 66 -3.01 3.15 -5.82
C GLY A 66 -2.38 4.25 -6.67
N ASP A 67 -1.46 5.05 -6.11
CA ASP A 67 -0.86 6.17 -6.84
C ASP A 67 -0.10 5.76 -8.11
N PRO A 68 0.73 4.69 -8.15
CA PRO A 68 1.31 4.23 -9.41
C PRO A 68 0.28 3.74 -10.43
N HIS A 69 -0.82 3.13 -9.97
CA HIS A 69 -1.93 2.75 -10.86
C HIS A 69 -2.60 3.98 -11.48
N ILE A 70 -2.80 5.04 -10.70
CA ILE A 70 -3.31 6.31 -11.19
C ILE A 70 -2.37 6.92 -12.23
N ALA A 71 -1.06 6.91 -11.96
CA ALA A 71 -0.05 7.37 -12.91
C ALA A 71 -0.10 6.57 -14.23
N ALA A 72 -0.23 5.25 -14.15
CA ALA A 72 -0.37 4.40 -15.33
C ALA A 72 -1.63 4.76 -16.15
N ALA A 73 -2.74 5.01 -15.46
CA ALA A 73 -3.99 5.44 -16.12
C ALA A 73 -3.82 6.80 -16.80
N GLU A 74 -3.17 7.76 -16.17
CA GLU A 74 -2.87 9.08 -16.75
C GLU A 74 -2.02 8.97 -18.00
N ARG A 75 -1.08 8.03 -18.04
CA ARG A 75 -0.21 7.78 -19.20
C ARG A 75 -0.89 6.94 -20.29
N GLY A 76 -2.14 6.51 -20.11
CA GLY A 76 -2.84 5.65 -21.04
C GLY A 76 -2.29 4.22 -21.15
N LEU A 77 -1.67 3.72 -20.06
CA LEU A 77 -1.06 2.38 -19.99
C LEU A 77 -2.03 1.29 -19.56
N THR A 78 -3.20 1.67 -19.07
CA THR A 78 -4.22 0.74 -18.59
C THR A 78 -5.52 0.88 -19.38
N GLU A 79 -6.27 -0.23 -19.47
CA GLU A 79 -7.51 -0.33 -20.22
C GLU A 79 -8.70 0.00 -19.34
N ALA A 80 -9.65 0.78 -19.86
CA ALA A 80 -10.91 1.03 -19.18
C ALA A 80 -11.77 -0.23 -19.18
N TYR A 81 -12.29 -0.58 -18.00
CA TYR A 81 -13.22 -1.70 -17.83
C TYR A 81 -14.25 -1.36 -16.77
N GLU A 82 -15.53 -1.28 -17.16
CA GLU A 82 -16.63 -1.12 -16.21
C GLU A 82 -16.91 -2.44 -15.50
N ALA A 83 -16.12 -2.73 -14.47
CA ALA A 83 -16.29 -3.95 -13.70
C ALA A 83 -17.63 -3.92 -12.94
N PRO A 84 -18.52 -4.92 -13.14
CA PRO A 84 -19.81 -4.95 -12.44
C PRO A 84 -19.68 -4.89 -10.92
N ALA A 85 -18.69 -5.55 -10.37
CA ALA A 85 -18.43 -5.59 -8.94
C ALA A 85 -18.00 -4.22 -8.35
N ASN A 86 -17.62 -3.23 -9.16
CA ASN A 86 -17.27 -1.92 -8.64
C ASN A 86 -18.42 -1.26 -7.85
N ALA A 87 -19.66 -1.52 -8.23
CA ALA A 87 -20.85 -1.06 -7.51
C ALA A 87 -20.98 -1.68 -6.10
N GLU A 88 -20.35 -2.81 -5.85
CA GLU A 88 -20.39 -3.53 -4.57
C GLU A 88 -19.24 -3.11 -3.62
N LEU A 89 -18.36 -2.24 -4.08
CA LEU A 89 -17.21 -1.80 -3.31
C LEU A 89 -17.58 -0.67 -2.34
N GLN A 90 -16.77 -0.53 -1.28
CA GLN A 90 -16.84 0.62 -0.38
C GLN A 90 -16.57 1.92 -1.15
N PRO A 91 -17.16 3.06 -0.71
CA PRO A 91 -16.97 4.35 -1.39
C PRO A 91 -15.49 4.75 -1.57
N TRP A 92 -14.65 4.47 -0.57
CA TRP A 92 -13.22 4.76 -0.65
C TRP A 92 -12.50 3.98 -1.75
N ALA A 93 -13.00 2.80 -2.12
CA ALA A 93 -12.45 1.98 -3.19
C ALA A 93 -13.01 2.38 -4.56
N GLN A 94 -14.30 2.74 -4.61
CA GLN A 94 -14.95 3.21 -5.85
C GLN A 94 -14.28 4.46 -6.41
N GLU A 95 -13.69 5.29 -5.56
CA GLU A 95 -13.01 6.52 -5.96
C GLU A 95 -11.89 6.26 -6.98
N ILE A 96 -11.16 5.16 -6.86
CA ILE A 96 -10.09 4.79 -7.81
C ILE A 96 -10.65 4.67 -9.24
N ALA A 97 -11.77 3.97 -9.41
CA ALA A 97 -12.42 3.84 -10.71
C ALA A 97 -12.93 5.18 -11.23
N THR A 98 -13.48 6.00 -10.34
CA THR A 98 -14.00 7.33 -10.71
C THR A 98 -12.90 8.25 -11.23
N ILE A 99 -11.77 8.37 -10.52
CA ILE A 99 -10.68 9.27 -10.91
C ILE A 99 -9.85 8.75 -12.09
N THR A 100 -9.89 7.44 -12.37
CA THR A 100 -9.15 6.82 -13.49
C THR A 100 -10.01 6.52 -14.71
N GLY A 101 -11.31 6.84 -14.68
CA GLY A 101 -12.22 6.48 -15.76
C GLY A 101 -12.29 4.97 -15.98
N ASN A 102 -12.46 4.20 -14.91
CA ASN A 102 -12.52 2.73 -14.91
C ASN A 102 -11.22 2.04 -15.38
N ARG A 103 -10.10 2.73 -15.37
CA ARG A 103 -8.79 2.15 -15.75
C ARG A 103 -8.06 1.49 -14.59
N SER A 104 -8.60 1.61 -13.40
CA SER A 104 -8.11 0.92 -12.20
C SER A 104 -9.24 0.77 -11.20
N HIS A 105 -9.16 -0.25 -10.34
CA HIS A 105 -10.20 -0.54 -9.34
C HIS A 105 -9.57 -0.82 -7.99
N GLY A 106 -10.19 -0.29 -6.91
CA GLY A 106 -9.71 -0.48 -5.55
C GLY A 106 -9.99 -1.87 -5.00
N ILE A 107 -8.98 -2.53 -4.48
CA ILE A 107 -9.08 -3.90 -3.95
C ILE A 107 -8.96 -3.99 -2.43
N TYR A 108 -8.22 -3.10 -1.80
CA TYR A 108 -8.07 -3.08 -0.35
C TYR A 108 -7.70 -1.69 0.17
N MET A 109 -7.82 -1.51 1.48
CA MET A 109 -7.29 -0.36 2.19
C MET A 109 -6.20 -0.81 3.17
N GLY A 110 -5.14 -0.02 3.28
CA GLY A 110 -4.17 -0.07 4.36
C GLY A 110 -4.18 1.24 5.13
N ILE A 111 -4.13 1.19 6.45
CA ILE A 111 -4.17 2.38 7.30
C ILE A 111 -2.79 2.64 7.89
N LEU A 112 -2.31 3.87 7.74
CA LEU A 112 -1.03 4.30 8.29
C LEU A 112 -1.15 4.53 9.80
N GLY A 113 -0.12 4.13 10.54
CA GLY A 113 -0.07 4.33 11.98
C GLY A 113 1.30 4.03 12.55
N PHE A 114 1.34 3.81 13.86
CA PHE A 114 2.57 3.44 14.55
C PHE A 114 2.50 1.99 15.03
N GLY A 115 3.58 1.25 14.82
CA GLY A 115 3.85 0.04 15.57
C GLY A 115 4.93 0.35 16.61
N TYR A 116 4.85 -0.21 17.80
CA TYR A 116 5.89 0.03 18.80
C TYR A 116 6.15 -1.23 19.64
N SER A 117 7.37 -1.30 20.15
CA SER A 117 7.80 -2.35 21.07
C SER A 117 7.70 -1.86 22.49
N PRO A 118 6.75 -2.37 23.32
CA PRO A 118 6.68 -1.99 24.73
C PRO A 118 8.01 -2.24 25.47
N ALA A 119 8.67 -3.35 25.18
CA ALA A 119 9.93 -3.71 25.83
C ALA A 119 11.08 -2.72 25.52
N VAL A 120 11.22 -2.30 24.27
CA VAL A 120 12.25 -1.33 23.89
C VAL A 120 11.97 0.04 24.50
N LEU A 121 10.72 0.48 24.47
CA LEU A 121 10.34 1.80 25.01
C LEU A 121 10.48 1.83 26.53
N GLU A 122 10.18 0.75 27.24
CA GLU A 122 10.38 0.65 28.68
C GLU A 122 11.86 0.83 29.06
N LYS A 123 12.78 0.18 28.35
CA LYS A 123 14.24 0.33 28.55
C LYS A 123 14.71 1.76 28.33
N LYS A 124 14.04 2.51 27.48
CA LYS A 124 14.37 3.91 27.15
C LYS A 124 13.59 4.90 28.01
N HIS A 125 12.79 4.42 28.96
CA HIS A 125 11.89 5.25 29.77
C HIS A 125 10.97 6.14 28.91
N ALA A 126 10.60 5.66 27.72
CA ALA A 126 9.69 6.32 26.81
C ALA A 126 8.27 5.76 26.96
N LYS A 127 7.28 6.64 26.89
CA LYS A 127 5.87 6.23 26.90
C LYS A 127 5.47 5.71 25.51
N ALA A 128 4.39 4.91 25.45
CA ALA A 128 3.78 4.55 24.19
C ALA A 128 3.33 5.83 23.46
N PRO A 129 3.67 5.97 22.16
CA PRO A 129 3.25 7.15 21.40
C PRO A 129 1.74 7.09 21.11
N ALA A 130 1.08 8.23 21.20
CA ALA A 130 -0.35 8.37 20.91
C ALA A 130 -0.64 9.27 19.71
N CYS A 131 0.24 10.21 19.43
CA CYS A 131 0.06 11.27 18.45
C CYS A 131 1.30 11.45 17.59
N TRP A 132 1.14 12.01 16.40
CA TRP A 132 2.30 12.42 15.58
C TRP A 132 3.25 13.34 16.36
N ALA A 133 2.69 14.27 17.13
CA ALA A 133 3.47 15.19 17.95
C ALA A 133 4.39 14.49 18.96
N ASP A 134 4.06 13.29 19.39
CA ASP A 134 4.89 12.54 20.34
C ASP A 134 6.22 12.10 19.73
N LEU A 135 6.24 11.74 18.45
CA LEU A 135 7.41 11.16 17.80
C LEU A 135 8.61 12.11 17.67
N ILE A 136 8.38 13.43 17.83
CA ILE A 136 9.46 14.41 17.79
C ILE A 136 9.99 14.78 19.18
N LYS A 137 9.46 14.14 20.24
CA LYS A 137 9.94 14.34 21.62
C LYS A 137 11.32 13.71 21.84
N PRO A 138 12.14 14.30 22.74
CA PRO A 138 13.50 13.80 22.99
C PRO A 138 13.58 12.34 23.45
N GLU A 139 12.54 11.81 24.12
CA GLU A 139 12.49 10.44 24.62
C GLU A 139 12.52 9.37 23.50
N TYR A 140 12.18 9.76 22.27
CA TYR A 140 12.20 8.87 21.10
C TYR A 140 13.47 9.02 20.25
N LYS A 141 14.45 9.75 20.70
CA LYS A 141 15.70 9.96 19.94
C LYS A 141 16.36 8.64 19.56
N GLY A 142 16.54 8.43 18.25
CA GLY A 142 17.16 7.22 17.72
C GLY A 142 16.26 5.98 17.78
N GLU A 143 14.96 6.13 18.10
CA GLU A 143 14.05 5.01 18.28
C GLU A 143 12.96 4.89 17.21
N VAL A 144 12.96 5.75 16.21
CA VAL A 144 11.96 5.76 15.15
C VAL A 144 12.53 5.24 13.84
N GLN A 145 11.80 4.35 13.17
CA GLN A 145 12.08 3.96 11.79
C GLN A 145 10.90 4.29 10.89
N ILE A 146 11.23 4.74 9.70
CA ILE A 146 10.30 4.98 8.59
C ILE A 146 11.03 4.63 7.29
N ALA A 147 10.29 4.21 6.27
CA ALA A 147 10.92 3.92 4.99
C ALA A 147 11.33 5.20 4.23
N ASN A 148 12.19 5.02 3.24
CA ASN A 148 12.62 6.09 2.35
C ASN A 148 11.58 6.29 1.22
N PRO A 149 11.06 7.49 1.00
CA PRO A 149 10.02 7.72 0.00
C PRO A 149 10.51 7.53 -1.45
N ASN A 150 11.82 7.57 -1.69
CA ASN A 150 12.38 7.27 -3.01
C ASN A 150 12.22 5.79 -3.41
N SER A 151 12.06 4.89 -2.42
CA SER A 151 11.92 3.45 -2.66
C SER A 151 10.60 2.86 -2.15
N SER A 152 9.85 3.59 -1.32
CA SER A 152 8.67 3.05 -0.62
C SER A 152 7.43 3.89 -0.85
N GLY A 153 6.37 3.24 -1.32
CA GLY A 153 5.04 3.83 -1.42
C GLY A 153 4.44 4.16 -0.04
N THR A 154 4.75 3.36 0.99
CA THR A 154 4.34 3.63 2.38
C THR A 154 4.87 4.97 2.86
N ALA A 155 6.14 5.25 2.61
CA ALA A 155 6.75 6.52 3.01
C ALA A 155 6.14 7.71 2.26
N TYR A 156 5.80 7.55 0.99
CA TYR A 156 5.08 8.59 0.26
C TYR A 156 3.69 8.85 0.83
N VAL A 157 2.95 7.81 1.18
CA VAL A 157 1.64 7.96 1.84
C VAL A 157 1.81 8.72 3.17
N ALA A 158 2.87 8.46 3.93
CA ALA A 158 3.16 9.21 5.15
C ALA A 158 3.39 10.69 4.87
N ILE A 159 4.20 11.04 3.87
CA ILE A 159 4.42 12.43 3.47
C ILE A 159 3.11 13.10 3.07
N ALA A 160 2.36 12.49 2.16
CA ALA A 160 1.11 13.04 1.66
C ALA A 160 0.05 13.17 2.78
N SER A 161 0.03 12.23 3.71
CA SER A 161 -0.86 12.29 4.88
C SER A 161 -0.54 13.46 5.79
N LEU A 162 0.73 13.67 6.11
CA LEU A 162 1.18 14.78 6.95
C LEU A 162 0.93 16.13 6.27
N VAL A 163 1.18 16.23 4.98
CA VAL A 163 0.89 17.43 4.19
C VAL A 163 -0.59 17.80 4.25
N GLN A 164 -1.46 16.81 4.09
CA GLN A 164 -2.91 17.04 4.17
C GLN A 164 -3.40 17.37 5.58
N LEU A 165 -2.75 16.78 6.59
CA LEU A 165 -3.10 16.97 7.99
C LEU A 165 -2.67 18.33 8.54
N MET A 166 -1.48 18.80 8.20
CA MET A 166 -0.81 19.96 8.81
C MET A 166 -0.65 21.15 7.87
N GLY A 167 -0.79 20.97 6.56
CA GLY A 167 -0.28 21.87 5.53
C GLY A 167 1.18 21.57 5.19
N GLU A 168 1.58 21.89 3.97
CA GLU A 168 2.87 21.41 3.43
C GLU A 168 4.07 21.89 4.23
N ASP A 169 4.19 23.18 4.50
CA ASP A 169 5.37 23.73 5.19
C ASP A 169 5.49 23.20 6.62
N LYS A 170 4.39 23.11 7.35
CA LYS A 170 4.38 22.54 8.71
C LYS A 170 4.70 21.04 8.70
N ALA A 171 4.24 20.32 7.69
CA ALA A 171 4.55 18.90 7.54
C ALA A 171 6.04 18.66 7.31
N PHE A 172 6.68 19.49 6.48
CA PHE A 172 8.12 19.39 6.25
C PHE A 172 8.94 19.85 7.45
N ASP A 173 8.50 20.87 8.19
CA ASP A 173 9.10 21.23 9.48
C ASP A 173 9.01 20.08 10.49
N TYR A 174 7.85 19.42 10.54
CA TYR A 174 7.65 18.22 11.36
C TYR A 174 8.63 17.09 10.97
N MET A 175 8.76 16.81 9.68
CA MET A 175 9.64 15.74 9.21
C MET A 175 11.11 16.03 9.45
N LYS A 176 11.52 17.30 9.43
CA LYS A 176 12.89 17.70 9.85
C LYS A 176 13.11 17.45 11.35
N ALA A 177 12.11 17.78 12.18
CA ALA A 177 12.18 17.48 13.61
C ALA A 177 12.19 15.97 13.87
N LEU A 178 11.36 15.21 13.16
CA LEU A 178 11.29 13.75 13.25
C LEU A 178 12.61 13.09 12.86
N HIS A 179 13.32 13.64 11.87
CA HIS A 179 14.63 13.14 11.41
C HIS A 179 15.63 12.97 12.56
N THR A 180 15.60 13.88 13.54
CA THR A 180 16.48 13.80 14.73
C THR A 180 16.26 12.50 15.50
N ASN A 181 15.05 11.94 15.47
CA ASN A 181 14.67 10.73 16.19
C ASN A 181 14.73 9.47 15.32
N VAL A 182 14.92 9.61 14.02
CA VAL A 182 14.98 8.49 13.08
C VAL A 182 16.37 7.84 13.10
N ASN A 183 16.41 6.54 13.35
CA ASN A 183 17.65 5.77 13.30
C ASN A 183 17.96 5.22 11.91
N GLN A 184 16.93 4.99 11.09
CA GLN A 184 17.11 4.47 9.74
C GLN A 184 15.89 4.79 8.87
N TYR A 185 16.15 5.14 7.61
CA TYR A 185 15.17 5.15 6.52
C TYR A 185 15.32 3.87 5.73
N THR A 186 14.37 2.96 5.85
CA THR A 186 14.46 1.63 5.24
C THR A 186 14.11 1.65 3.76
N ARG A 187 14.57 0.66 3.02
CA ARG A 187 14.23 0.51 1.61
C ARG A 187 12.75 0.16 1.40
N SER A 188 12.24 -0.82 2.17
CA SER A 188 10.85 -1.28 2.06
C SER A 188 9.97 -0.68 3.16
N GLY A 189 8.67 -0.51 2.86
CA GLY A 189 7.68 -0.03 3.83
C GLY A 189 7.44 -0.97 5.00
N THR A 190 7.75 -2.26 4.87
CA THR A 190 7.63 -3.27 5.93
C THR A 190 8.89 -3.40 6.80
N GLY A 191 9.99 -2.80 6.38
CA GLY A 191 11.24 -2.84 7.16
C GLY A 191 11.09 -2.33 8.58
N PRO A 192 10.50 -1.14 8.81
CA PRO A 192 10.34 -0.58 10.14
C PRO A 192 9.56 -1.47 11.11
N ILE A 193 8.44 -2.04 10.67
CA ILE A 193 7.63 -2.88 11.57
C ILE A 193 8.32 -4.20 11.90
N LYS A 194 9.08 -4.75 10.97
CA LYS A 194 9.90 -5.94 11.23
C LYS A 194 10.99 -5.66 12.23
N ALA A 195 11.60 -4.48 12.16
CA ALA A 195 12.61 -4.04 13.14
C ALA A 195 12.00 -3.88 14.54
N VAL A 196 10.80 -3.31 14.64
CA VAL A 196 10.05 -3.24 15.91
C VAL A 196 9.76 -4.64 16.46
N ALA A 197 9.28 -5.55 15.62
CA ALA A 197 8.99 -6.93 16.00
C ALA A 197 10.21 -7.64 16.61
N LYS A 198 11.39 -7.40 16.05
CA LYS A 198 12.67 -7.98 16.54
C LYS A 198 13.28 -7.23 17.71
N GLY A 199 12.70 -6.12 18.14
CA GLY A 199 13.26 -5.28 19.21
C GLY A 199 14.46 -4.45 18.81
N GLU A 200 14.67 -4.21 17.52
CA GLU A 200 15.79 -3.43 16.99
C GLU A 200 15.52 -1.92 17.02
N THR A 201 14.26 -1.52 17.08
CA THR A 201 13.83 -0.13 17.18
C THR A 201 12.55 -0.03 18.02
N GLY A 202 12.28 1.14 18.57
CA GLY A 202 11.15 1.36 19.47
C GLY A 202 9.84 1.58 18.74
N VAL A 203 9.85 2.35 17.65
CA VAL A 203 8.65 2.80 16.93
C VAL A 203 8.85 2.70 15.43
N SER A 204 7.82 2.23 14.74
CA SER A 204 7.72 2.29 13.27
C SER A 204 6.60 3.21 12.84
N VAL A 205 6.79 3.94 11.75
CA VAL A 205 5.72 4.57 10.98
C VAL A 205 5.47 3.67 9.77
N SER A 206 4.34 2.98 9.75
CA SER A 206 4.06 1.96 8.73
C SER A 206 2.56 1.66 8.66
N PHE A 207 2.15 0.78 7.74
CA PHE A 207 0.76 0.36 7.69
C PHE A 207 0.45 -0.62 8.83
N LEU A 208 -0.72 -0.42 9.46
CA LEU A 208 -1.15 -1.20 10.63
C LEU A 208 -1.36 -2.68 10.31
N GLN A 209 -1.81 -3.02 9.12
CA GLN A 209 -2.01 -4.41 8.71
C GLN A 209 -0.70 -5.21 8.71
N ASP A 210 0.43 -4.56 8.45
CA ASP A 210 1.74 -5.21 8.49
C ASP A 210 2.16 -5.53 9.93
N ALA A 211 1.74 -4.70 10.89
CA ALA A 211 1.93 -5.00 12.32
C ALA A 211 1.12 -6.23 12.75
N VAL A 212 -0.11 -6.37 12.24
CA VAL A 212 -0.96 -7.54 12.54
C VAL A 212 -0.28 -8.83 12.06
N THR A 213 0.34 -8.81 10.89
CA THR A 213 1.12 -9.95 10.38
C THR A 213 2.21 -10.37 11.37
N GLU A 214 2.96 -9.42 11.92
CA GLU A 214 4.01 -9.70 12.90
C GLU A 214 3.44 -10.19 14.25
N GLN A 215 2.32 -9.61 14.71
CA GLN A 215 1.63 -10.07 15.91
C GLN A 215 1.15 -11.51 15.77
N LYS A 216 0.57 -11.87 14.63
CA LYS A 216 0.12 -13.24 14.34
C LYS A 216 1.29 -14.23 14.22
N ALA A 217 2.47 -13.75 13.88
CA ALA A 217 3.71 -14.55 13.89
C ALA A 217 4.29 -14.75 15.30
N GLY A 218 3.69 -14.17 16.33
CA GLY A 218 4.08 -14.36 17.73
C GLY A 218 4.95 -13.24 18.32
N PHE A 219 5.25 -12.20 17.55
CA PHE A 219 6.01 -11.06 18.07
C PHE A 219 5.16 -10.16 18.95
N LYS A 220 5.77 -9.61 20.00
CA LYS A 220 5.12 -8.70 20.95
C LYS A 220 5.34 -7.26 20.54
N LEU A 221 4.35 -6.68 19.90
CA LEU A 221 4.28 -5.28 19.54
C LEU A 221 2.84 -4.80 19.63
N GLU A 222 2.69 -3.51 19.78
CA GLU A 222 1.40 -2.83 19.84
C GLU A 222 1.27 -1.84 18.69
N THR A 223 0.04 -1.46 18.39
CA THR A 223 -0.27 -0.48 17.36
C THR A 223 -1.06 0.69 17.92
N VAL A 224 -0.93 1.83 17.28
CA VAL A 224 -1.71 3.02 17.59
C VAL A 224 -2.00 3.82 16.32
N THR A 225 -3.21 4.35 16.24
CA THR A 225 -3.57 5.33 15.23
C THR A 225 -3.30 6.73 15.80
N PRO A 226 -2.58 7.61 15.07
CA PRO A 226 -2.24 8.93 15.59
C PRO A 226 -3.48 9.76 15.95
N CYS A 227 -3.46 10.39 17.12
CA CYS A 227 -4.61 11.13 17.67
C CYS A 227 -5.07 12.30 16.78
N GLU A 228 -4.19 12.91 16.03
CA GLU A 228 -4.51 13.99 15.11
C GLU A 228 -5.27 13.51 13.87
N GLY A 229 -5.17 12.26 13.56
CA GLY A 229 -5.68 11.63 12.37
C GLY A 229 -4.56 11.01 11.54
N THR A 230 -4.93 10.22 10.55
CA THR A 230 -3.96 9.52 9.72
C THR A 230 -4.48 9.32 8.31
N GLY A 231 -3.55 9.04 7.39
CA GLY A 231 -3.88 8.67 6.01
C GLY A 231 -3.98 7.17 5.81
N TYR A 232 -4.20 6.82 4.58
CA TYR A 232 -4.39 5.43 4.17
C TYR A 232 -3.98 5.24 2.72
N GLU A 233 -3.71 4.00 2.34
CA GLU A 233 -3.58 3.60 0.95
C GLU A 233 -4.84 2.90 0.47
N VAL A 234 -5.10 2.98 -0.83
CA VAL A 234 -6.03 2.09 -1.52
C VAL A 234 -5.22 1.31 -2.55
N GLY A 235 -5.11 0.01 -2.35
CA GLY A 235 -4.48 -0.87 -3.32
C GLY A 235 -5.39 -1.09 -4.52
N ALA A 236 -4.81 -1.32 -5.68
CA ALA A 236 -5.58 -1.35 -6.92
C ALA A 236 -5.24 -2.53 -7.83
N VAL A 237 -6.12 -2.80 -8.77
CA VAL A 237 -5.94 -3.75 -9.86
C VAL A 237 -6.25 -3.05 -11.19
N SER A 238 -5.44 -3.30 -12.20
CA SER A 238 -5.58 -2.67 -13.52
C SER A 238 -5.38 -3.70 -14.63
N ILE A 239 -6.12 -3.53 -15.73
CA ILE A 239 -5.88 -4.27 -16.98
C ILE A 239 -4.90 -3.47 -17.82
N ILE A 240 -3.88 -4.10 -18.35
CA ILE A 240 -2.88 -3.44 -19.19
C ILE A 240 -3.45 -3.20 -20.58
N LYS A 241 -3.32 -1.98 -21.07
CA LYS A 241 -3.72 -1.63 -22.44
C LYS A 241 -2.93 -2.45 -23.44
N GLY A 242 -3.63 -3.09 -24.38
CA GLY A 242 -2.99 -3.96 -25.36
C GLY A 242 -2.74 -5.38 -24.83
N SER A 243 -3.34 -5.77 -23.70
CA SER A 243 -3.30 -7.14 -23.21
C SER A 243 -3.64 -8.14 -24.33
N ARG A 244 -2.88 -9.21 -24.43
CA ARG A 244 -3.11 -10.29 -25.38
C ARG A 244 -4.25 -11.23 -24.95
N ASN A 245 -4.69 -11.12 -23.69
CA ASN A 245 -5.72 -11.95 -23.08
C ASN A 245 -6.78 -11.09 -22.37
N PRO A 246 -7.48 -10.19 -23.10
CA PRO A 246 -8.37 -9.22 -22.48
C PRO A 246 -9.53 -9.86 -21.71
N ASP A 247 -10.10 -10.96 -22.22
CA ASP A 247 -11.21 -11.63 -21.55
C ASP A 247 -10.78 -12.30 -20.24
N ALA A 248 -9.63 -12.95 -20.23
CA ALA A 248 -9.05 -13.53 -19.02
C ALA A 248 -8.66 -12.44 -18.01
N ALA A 249 -8.14 -11.31 -18.49
CA ALA A 249 -7.82 -10.15 -17.65
C ALA A 249 -9.06 -9.59 -16.95
N LYS A 250 -10.17 -9.45 -17.66
CA LYS A 250 -11.46 -9.03 -17.07
C LYS A 250 -11.95 -10.01 -16.00
N LYS A 251 -11.85 -11.31 -16.27
CA LYS A 251 -12.18 -12.34 -15.26
C LYS A 251 -11.33 -12.22 -14.01
N PHE A 252 -10.05 -11.93 -14.16
CA PHE A 252 -9.16 -11.72 -13.01
C PHE A 252 -9.57 -10.49 -12.20
N VAL A 253 -9.88 -9.37 -12.84
CA VAL A 253 -10.36 -8.17 -12.17
C VAL A 253 -11.67 -8.46 -11.42
N ASP A 254 -12.64 -9.10 -12.07
CA ASP A 254 -13.91 -9.46 -11.42
C ASP A 254 -13.69 -10.34 -10.19
N TRP A 255 -12.79 -11.31 -10.29
CA TRP A 255 -12.43 -12.18 -9.18
C TRP A 255 -11.71 -11.41 -8.05
N ALA A 256 -10.77 -10.54 -8.39
CA ALA A 256 -10.03 -9.73 -7.42
C ALA A 256 -10.94 -8.76 -6.64
N LEU A 257 -12.05 -8.33 -7.25
CA LEU A 257 -13.06 -7.48 -6.61
C LEU A 257 -14.14 -8.26 -5.86
N SER A 258 -14.17 -9.58 -6.00
CA SER A 258 -15.16 -10.45 -5.35
C SER A 258 -14.76 -10.77 -3.90
N PRO A 259 -15.75 -11.10 -3.04
CA PRO A 259 -15.45 -11.60 -1.69
C PRO A 259 -14.52 -12.83 -1.69
N GLU A 260 -14.68 -13.73 -2.64
CA GLU A 260 -13.85 -14.93 -2.79
C GLU A 260 -12.38 -14.59 -3.10
N GLY A 261 -12.15 -13.69 -4.05
CA GLY A 261 -10.80 -13.23 -4.37
C GLY A 261 -10.15 -12.47 -3.22
N GLN A 262 -10.92 -11.68 -2.50
CA GLN A 262 -10.44 -10.89 -1.38
C GLN A 262 -10.21 -11.71 -0.10
N ALA A 263 -10.70 -12.94 -0.04
CA ALA A 263 -10.41 -13.86 1.06
C ALA A 263 -9.01 -14.50 0.97
N VAL A 264 -8.30 -14.36 -0.13
CA VAL A 264 -6.97 -14.98 -0.32
C VAL A 264 -5.90 -14.34 0.57
N GLY A 265 -5.91 -13.02 0.73
CA GLY A 265 -4.91 -12.33 1.56
C GLY A 265 -4.79 -12.92 2.97
N PRO A 266 -5.89 -13.04 3.74
CA PRO A 266 -5.85 -13.63 5.08
C PRO A 266 -5.32 -15.07 5.12
N MET A 267 -5.53 -15.85 4.08
CA MET A 267 -5.00 -17.23 3.99
C MET A 267 -3.46 -17.28 4.09
N VAL A 268 -2.81 -16.20 3.69
CA VAL A 268 -1.35 -16.06 3.72
C VAL A 268 -0.90 -14.96 4.69
N LYS A 269 -1.72 -14.67 5.70
CA LYS A 269 -1.44 -13.72 6.78
C LYS A 269 -1.23 -12.28 6.31
N GLN A 270 -1.99 -11.88 5.30
CA GLN A 270 -2.07 -10.50 4.84
C GLN A 270 -3.44 -9.94 5.23
N PHE A 271 -3.46 -8.93 6.08
CA PHE A 271 -4.64 -8.45 6.79
C PHE A 271 -5.09 -7.06 6.33
N HIS A 272 -4.97 -6.78 5.05
CA HIS A 272 -5.51 -5.56 4.44
C HIS A 272 -7.04 -5.59 4.53
N THR A 273 -7.65 -4.42 4.67
CA THR A 273 -9.10 -4.30 4.71
C THR A 273 -9.68 -4.45 3.30
N PRO A 274 -10.53 -5.45 3.06
CA PRO A 274 -11.07 -5.71 1.72
C PRO A 274 -12.04 -4.62 1.27
N SER A 275 -12.07 -4.36 -0.03
CA SER A 275 -12.88 -3.30 -0.62
C SER A 275 -14.34 -3.67 -0.85
N ASN A 276 -14.66 -4.96 -1.04
CA ASN A 276 -16.03 -5.39 -1.28
C ASN A 276 -16.82 -5.40 0.03
N LYS A 277 -17.99 -4.77 0.02
CA LYS A 277 -18.88 -4.67 1.20
C LYS A 277 -19.30 -6.04 1.76
N ALA A 278 -19.37 -7.06 0.91
CA ALA A 278 -19.72 -8.42 1.30
C ALA A 278 -18.53 -9.26 1.74
N SER A 279 -17.30 -8.76 1.59
CA SER A 279 -16.11 -9.47 2.07
C SER A 279 -16.07 -9.53 3.59
N LYS A 280 -15.65 -10.68 4.13
CA LYS A 280 -15.37 -10.81 5.54
C LYS A 280 -14.11 -10.00 5.88
N ILE A 281 -14.24 -9.09 6.85
CA ILE A 281 -13.09 -8.35 7.36
C ILE A 281 -12.26 -9.29 8.24
N PRO A 282 -10.96 -9.49 7.92
CA PRO A 282 -10.11 -10.36 8.75
C PRO A 282 -9.99 -9.82 10.17
N GLU A 283 -9.91 -10.74 11.14
CA GLU A 283 -9.64 -10.36 12.54
C GLU A 283 -8.30 -9.61 12.64
N GLY A 284 -8.32 -8.45 13.25
CA GLY A 284 -7.16 -7.58 13.39
C GLY A 284 -6.92 -6.63 12.22
N ALA A 285 -7.60 -6.79 11.09
CA ALA A 285 -7.50 -5.84 9.98
C ALA A 285 -7.88 -4.42 10.45
N PRO A 286 -7.20 -3.38 9.94
CA PRO A 286 -7.54 -2.00 10.26
C PRO A 286 -9.02 -1.70 9.95
N ASN A 287 -9.68 -1.00 10.87
CA ASN A 287 -11.09 -0.63 10.71
C ASN A 287 -11.22 0.87 10.38
N PRO A 288 -11.57 1.22 9.11
CA PRO A 288 -11.71 2.61 8.69
C PRO A 288 -12.80 3.36 9.46
N GLU A 289 -13.86 2.67 9.90
CA GLU A 289 -14.98 3.30 10.63
C GLU A 289 -14.61 3.67 12.08
N LYS A 290 -13.62 3.01 12.66
CA LYS A 290 -13.14 3.24 14.03
C LYS A 290 -11.86 4.08 14.06
N THR A 291 -11.37 4.56 12.93
CA THR A 291 -10.12 5.30 12.82
C THR A 291 -10.40 6.73 12.38
N LYS A 292 -9.71 7.69 13.00
CA LYS A 292 -9.76 9.08 12.56
C LYS A 292 -8.93 9.23 11.29
N LEU A 293 -9.57 9.00 10.13
CA LEU A 293 -8.94 9.15 8.83
C LEU A 293 -9.07 10.59 8.33
N ILE A 294 -8.00 11.09 7.71
CA ILE A 294 -8.10 12.31 6.90
C ILE A 294 -8.96 12.00 5.66
N LYS A 295 -9.55 13.03 5.08
CA LYS A 295 -10.14 12.91 3.75
C LYS A 295 -9.01 12.95 2.73
N TYR A 296 -8.47 11.79 2.40
CA TYR A 296 -7.31 11.68 1.52
C TYR A 296 -7.68 12.06 0.08
N ASP A 297 -7.05 13.11 -0.44
CA ASP A 297 -7.28 13.59 -1.80
C ASP A 297 -6.44 12.79 -2.81
N LEU A 298 -6.93 11.62 -3.20
CA LEU A 298 -6.26 10.76 -4.18
C LEU A 298 -6.12 11.42 -5.55
N LYS A 299 -7.07 12.28 -5.93
CA LYS A 299 -7.03 12.98 -7.21
C LYS A 299 -5.83 13.91 -7.31
N LYS A 300 -5.46 14.56 -6.20
CA LYS A 300 -4.30 15.44 -6.13
C LYS A 300 -3.01 14.68 -5.84
N TYR A 301 -2.98 13.95 -4.73
CA TYR A 301 -1.75 13.32 -4.21
C TYR A 301 -1.40 12.00 -4.88
N GLY A 302 -2.35 11.39 -5.59
CA GLY A 302 -2.12 10.21 -6.42
C GLY A 302 -1.51 10.52 -7.79
N THR A 303 -1.45 11.80 -8.22
CA THR A 303 -0.85 12.16 -9.50
C THR A 303 0.67 11.96 -9.47
N GLU A 304 1.24 11.60 -10.62
CA GLU A 304 2.68 11.43 -10.76
C GLU A 304 3.45 12.72 -10.48
N ALA A 305 2.95 13.84 -10.99
CA ALA A 305 3.57 15.16 -10.81
C ALA A 305 3.66 15.56 -9.34
N GLU A 306 2.57 15.41 -8.59
CA GLU A 306 2.54 15.75 -7.17
C GLU A 306 3.41 14.81 -6.33
N ARG A 307 3.35 13.52 -6.61
CA ARG A 307 4.22 12.53 -5.98
C ARG A 307 5.70 12.86 -6.18
N LYS A 308 6.10 13.12 -7.40
CA LYS A 308 7.47 13.51 -7.75
C LYS A 308 7.90 14.78 -7.02
N ARG A 309 7.05 15.80 -7.02
CA ARG A 309 7.32 17.09 -6.38
C ARG A 309 7.56 16.94 -4.89
N LEU A 310 6.69 16.22 -4.18
CA LEU A 310 6.82 16.02 -2.73
C LEU A 310 8.02 15.15 -2.38
N ILE A 311 8.33 14.12 -3.14
CA ILE A 311 9.52 13.27 -2.93
C ILE A 311 10.80 14.07 -3.18
N GLU A 312 10.84 14.90 -4.20
CA GLU A 312 11.98 15.78 -4.46
C GLU A 312 12.21 16.78 -3.32
N ARG A 313 11.13 17.38 -2.80
CA ARG A 313 11.21 18.26 -1.62
C ARG A 313 11.74 17.50 -0.41
N TRP A 314 11.22 16.30 -0.14
CA TRP A 314 11.71 15.46 0.94
C TRP A 314 13.21 15.16 0.79
N SER A 315 13.64 14.77 -0.40
CA SER A 315 15.04 14.45 -0.69
C SER A 315 15.95 15.65 -0.44
N LYS A 316 15.50 16.84 -0.81
CA LYS A 316 16.24 18.09 -0.59
C LYS A 316 16.27 18.48 0.89
N ASP A 317 15.13 18.47 1.56
CA ASP A 317 14.98 19.04 2.91
C ASP A 317 15.36 18.05 4.02
N ILE A 318 15.10 16.76 3.83
CA ILE A 318 15.33 15.71 4.82
C ILE A 318 16.38 14.69 4.36
N GLY A 319 16.24 14.17 3.15
CA GLY A 319 17.16 13.16 2.62
C GLY A 319 18.61 13.61 2.60
N SER A 320 18.86 14.88 2.33
CA SER A 320 20.21 15.50 2.38
C SER A 320 20.84 15.53 3.77
N LEU A 321 20.04 15.36 4.82
CA LEU A 321 20.49 15.32 6.22
C LEU A 321 20.92 13.91 6.66
N VAL A 322 20.59 12.89 5.86
CA VAL A 322 20.97 11.51 6.14
C VAL A 322 22.48 11.40 5.98
N LYS A 323 23.19 11.06 7.05
CA LYS A 323 24.64 10.80 6.99
C LYS A 323 24.87 9.52 6.18
N GLN A 324 25.73 9.63 5.20
CA GLN A 324 26.26 8.48 4.43
C GLN A 324 27.10 7.58 5.33
#